data_06491baf0eaeb1404956e9c3ca229d5e
#
_entry.id   06491baf0eaeb1404956e9c3ca229d5e
#
_cell.length_a   1.000
_cell.length_b   1.000
_cell.length_c   1.000
_cell.angle_alpha   90.00
_cell.angle_beta   90.00
_cell.angle_gamma   90.00
#
_symmetry.space_group_name_H-M   'P 1'
#
loop_
_entity.id
_entity.type
_entity.pdbx_description
1 polymer ?
#
loop_
_entity_poly.entity_id
_entity_poly.type
_entity_poly.pdbx_seq_one_letter_code
_entity_poly.pdbx_strand_id
1 'polypeptide(L)' 'ALYSPIALASTVEYGETVDGVVLEKDIQLVYGTANNTKINPGGEQHIKEFGISSNTEINGGYQYIEMNGT' A
#
# COMPACT_ATOMS: atom_id res chain seq x y z
N ALA A 1 -7.69 -12.54 19.44
CA ALA A 1 -6.65 -12.29 18.47
C ALA A 1 -5.71 -11.22 19.00
N LEU A 2 -4.49 -11.38 18.67
CA LEU A 2 -3.52 -10.40 19.07
C LEU A 2 -3.59 -9.20 18.17
N TYR A 3 -3.51 -8.07 18.79
CA TYR A 3 -3.56 -6.83 18.07
C TYR A 3 -2.27 -6.05 18.36
N SER A 4 -1.61 -5.62 17.33
CA SER A 4 -0.39 -4.85 17.48
C SER A 4 -0.72 -3.37 17.35
N PRO A 5 -0.35 -2.54 18.32
CA PRO A 5 -0.59 -1.12 18.21
C PRO A 5 0.43 -0.40 17.35
N ILE A 6 1.47 -1.08 16.93
CA ILE A 6 2.48 -0.44 16.09
C ILE A 6 2.13 -0.64 14.63
N ALA A 7 2.71 0.19 13.78
CA ALA A 7 2.49 0.11 12.35
C ALA A 7 2.99 -1.23 11.83
N LEU A 8 2.23 -1.83 10.93
CA LEU A 8 2.56 -3.08 10.31
C LEU A 8 2.97 -2.84 8.88
N ALA A 9 3.96 -3.58 8.43
CA ALA A 9 4.34 -3.57 7.03
C ALA A 9 3.76 -4.81 6.37
N SER A 10 3.15 -4.64 5.21
CA SER A 10 2.65 -5.75 4.43
C SER A 10 3.21 -5.64 3.03
N THR A 11 3.32 -6.76 2.34
CA THR A 11 3.90 -6.79 1.02
C THR A 11 2.94 -7.44 0.06
N VAL A 12 2.72 -6.78 -1.07
CA VAL A 12 2.00 -7.37 -2.20
C VAL A 12 3.08 -7.86 -3.15
N GLU A 13 3.24 -9.18 -3.22
CA GLU A 13 4.33 -9.77 -3.98
C GLU A 13 4.06 -9.68 -5.48
N TYR A 14 5.13 -9.80 -6.24
CA TYR A 14 5.01 -9.81 -7.69
C TYR A 14 4.05 -10.93 -8.09
N GLY A 15 3.06 -10.59 -8.92
CA GLY A 15 2.04 -11.54 -9.34
C GLY A 15 0.81 -11.59 -8.46
N GLU A 16 0.84 -10.93 -7.29
CA GLU A 16 -0.33 -10.85 -6.42
C GLU A 16 -1.14 -9.60 -6.72
N THR A 17 -2.43 -9.69 -6.46
CA THR A 17 -3.34 -8.55 -6.58
C THR A 17 -4.15 -8.44 -5.30
N VAL A 18 -4.19 -7.25 -4.73
CA VAL A 18 -5.05 -6.97 -3.58
C VAL A 18 -6.02 -5.86 -3.95
N ASP A 19 -7.16 -5.83 -3.29
CA ASP A 19 -8.22 -4.90 -3.62
C ASP A 19 -8.85 -4.38 -2.34
N GLY A 20 -9.04 -3.06 -2.28
CA GLY A 20 -9.80 -2.46 -1.19
C GLY A 20 -9.07 -2.35 0.14
N VAL A 21 -7.75 -2.41 0.13
CA VAL A 21 -6.98 -2.29 1.38
C VAL A 21 -7.06 -0.87 1.90
N VAL A 22 -7.22 -0.74 3.22
CA VAL A 22 -7.21 0.56 3.90
C VAL A 22 -5.97 0.60 4.77
N LEU A 23 -5.15 1.62 4.56
CA LEU A 23 -3.91 1.78 5.31
C LEU A 23 -4.10 2.90 6.34
N GLU A 24 -3.97 2.54 7.63
CA GLU A 24 -4.03 3.49 8.72
C GLU A 24 -2.86 3.20 9.64
N LYS A 25 -1.82 4.02 9.55
CA LYS A 25 -0.58 3.81 10.30
C LYS A 25 0.10 2.51 9.90
N ASP A 26 -0.15 2.06 8.68
CA ASP A 26 0.43 0.85 8.11
C ASP A 26 1.31 1.21 6.95
N ILE A 27 2.22 0.32 6.61
CA ILE A 27 3.08 0.49 5.44
C ILE A 27 2.82 -0.68 4.50
N GLN A 28 2.52 -0.38 3.25
CA GLN A 28 2.31 -1.40 2.23
C GLN A 28 3.39 -1.27 1.18
N LEU A 29 4.07 -2.38 0.91
CA LEU A 29 5.08 -2.44 -0.15
C LEU A 29 4.46 -3.19 -1.32
N VAL A 30 4.40 -2.56 -2.48
CA VAL A 30 3.67 -3.13 -3.61
C VAL A 30 4.65 -3.46 -4.72
N TYR A 31 4.91 -4.75 -4.90
CA TYR A 31 5.63 -5.29 -6.05
C TYR A 31 4.66 -5.90 -7.06
N GLY A 32 3.43 -6.19 -6.61
CA GLY A 32 2.36 -6.69 -7.45
C GLY A 32 1.38 -5.58 -7.80
N THR A 33 0.09 -5.86 -7.67
CA THR A 33 -0.96 -4.91 -8.02
C THR A 33 -1.83 -4.60 -6.82
N ALA A 34 -2.05 -3.31 -6.56
CA ALA A 34 -2.94 -2.87 -5.49
C ALA A 34 -4.02 -1.98 -6.09
N ASN A 35 -5.26 -2.42 -5.98
CA ASN A 35 -6.41 -1.70 -6.52
C ASN A 35 -7.25 -1.12 -5.39
N ASN A 36 -7.78 0.07 -5.62
CA ASN A 36 -8.76 0.69 -4.71
C ASN A 36 -8.24 0.81 -3.28
N THR A 37 -6.99 1.19 -3.13
CA THR A 37 -6.38 1.36 -1.81
C THR A 37 -6.74 2.73 -1.26
N LYS A 38 -7.07 2.78 0.03
CA LYS A 38 -7.27 4.05 0.74
C LYS A 38 -6.11 4.24 1.69
N ILE A 39 -5.47 5.39 1.61
CA ILE A 39 -4.32 5.71 2.46
C ILE A 39 -4.73 6.83 3.40
N ASN A 40 -5.07 6.47 4.62
CA ASN A 40 -5.50 7.41 5.64
C ASN A 40 -4.30 7.97 6.40
N PRO A 41 -4.51 8.95 7.28
CA PRO A 41 -3.39 9.57 7.98
C PRO A 41 -2.52 8.54 8.69
N GLY A 42 -1.22 8.65 8.48
CA GLY A 42 -0.26 7.71 9.04
C GLY A 42 0.01 6.50 8.15
N GLY A 43 -0.80 6.28 7.12
CA GLY A 43 -0.57 5.18 6.19
C GLY A 43 0.43 5.55 5.11
N GLU A 44 1.13 4.55 4.59
CA GLU A 44 2.08 4.74 3.51
C GLU A 44 1.98 3.58 2.54
N GLN A 45 2.02 3.90 1.27
CA GLN A 45 2.06 2.88 0.23
C GLN A 45 3.29 3.15 -0.63
N HIS A 46 4.15 2.16 -0.74
CA HIS A 46 5.35 2.26 -1.55
C HIS A 46 5.19 1.38 -2.77
N ILE A 47 5.08 1.99 -3.93
CA ILE A 47 4.97 1.25 -5.18
C ILE A 47 6.39 0.98 -5.63
N LYS A 48 6.80 -0.27 -5.48
CA LYS A 48 8.16 -0.70 -5.74
C LYS A 48 8.30 -1.05 -7.22
N GLU A 49 9.47 -1.57 -7.58
CA GLU A 49 9.75 -1.92 -8.96
C GLU A 49 8.71 -2.91 -9.48
N PHE A 50 8.12 -2.59 -10.63
CA PHE A 50 7.05 -3.36 -11.29
C PHE A 50 5.73 -3.36 -10.56
N GLY A 51 5.63 -2.67 -9.42
CA GLY A 51 4.35 -2.55 -8.73
C GLY A 51 3.40 -1.64 -9.49
N ILE A 52 2.11 -1.91 -9.34
CA ILE A 52 1.05 -1.15 -10.00
C ILE A 52 0.02 -0.78 -8.97
N SER A 53 -0.37 0.49 -8.95
CA SER A 53 -1.49 0.95 -8.14
C SER A 53 -2.56 1.53 -9.04
N SER A 54 -3.81 1.33 -8.66
CA SER A 54 -4.95 1.79 -9.45
C SER A 54 -6.05 2.27 -8.52
N ASN A 55 -6.63 3.43 -8.81
CA ASN A 55 -7.73 4.00 -8.05
C ASN A 55 -7.37 4.17 -6.57
N THR A 56 -6.20 4.70 -6.29
CA THR A 56 -5.76 4.95 -4.91
C THR A 56 -6.33 6.27 -4.44
N GLU A 57 -6.91 6.24 -3.24
CA GLU A 57 -7.44 7.44 -2.60
C GLU A 57 -6.52 7.79 -1.43
N ILE A 58 -5.94 8.97 -1.47
CA ILE A 58 -4.97 9.40 -0.45
C ILE A 58 -5.63 10.42 0.44
N ASN A 59 -5.93 10.02 1.66
CA ASN A 59 -6.64 10.86 2.63
C ASN A 59 -5.70 11.18 3.79
N GLY A 60 -4.67 11.97 3.51
CA GLY A 60 -3.72 12.39 4.54
C GLY A 60 -2.53 11.49 4.75
N GLY A 61 -2.48 10.37 4.02
CA GLY A 61 -1.31 9.49 4.05
C GLY A 61 -0.37 9.81 2.89
N TYR A 62 0.52 8.88 2.60
CA TYR A 62 1.53 9.08 1.57
C TYR A 62 1.60 7.90 0.63
N GLN A 63 1.85 8.21 -0.63
CA GLN A 63 2.12 7.19 -1.64
C GLN A 63 3.45 7.56 -2.29
N TYR A 64 4.38 6.62 -2.29
CA TYR A 64 5.67 6.79 -2.94
C TYR A 64 5.73 5.86 -4.14
N ILE A 65 5.98 6.42 -5.32
CA ILE A 65 6.11 5.62 -6.53
C ILE A 65 7.57 5.62 -6.91
N GLU A 66 8.20 4.46 -6.79
CA GLU A 66 9.62 4.34 -7.06
C GLU A 66 9.87 4.02 -8.53
N MET A 67 11.14 3.96 -8.91
CA MET A 67 11.51 3.71 -10.29
C MET A 67 10.85 2.43 -10.78
N ASN A 68 10.26 2.49 -11.97
CA ASN A 68 9.54 1.39 -12.60
C ASN A 68 8.27 0.96 -11.89
N GLY A 69 7.79 1.75 -10.93
CA GLY A 69 6.46 1.57 -10.36
C GLY A 69 5.45 2.43 -11.09
N THR A 70 4.20 2.11 -10.95
CA THR A 70 3.12 2.84 -11.64
C THR A 70 1.98 3.13 -10.71
#